data_8c893677dbeff839de2714bb668dd5ce
#
_entry.id   8c893677dbeff839de2714bb668dd5ce
#
_cell.length_a   1.000
_cell.length_b   1.000
_cell.length_c   1.000
_cell.angle_alpha   90.00
_cell.angle_beta   90.00
_cell.angle_gamma   90.00
#
_symmetry.space_group_name_H-M   'P 1'
#
loop_
_entity.id
_entity.type
_entity.pdbx_description
1 polymer ?
#
loop_
_entity_poly.entity_id
_entity_poly.type
_entity_poly.pdbx_seq_one_letter_code
_entity_poly.pdbx_strand_id
1 'polypeptide(L)'
;YYNTRYLTHYYAKQGIVPKFYFIVDRLDLLKQAQREFTARDLIVHTIDSREAFAADIKSAQTLHNHSGKPEITVVNIQKFKDDPDVVARNDYDLAIQRVYFLDEVHRSYNPKGSFLANLNQSDINAVKIGLTGTPLIGVTAGNVNTRELFGDYIHKYYYNASIADGYTLRLIREEIGSRYKAQLQEALAQLEIEKGSIDRKEIYAHPHFVRPMLDYILDDFAKFRKTNQDDSLGAMIVCDSSEQAKRLFEYFQTASNHNLTTALILHDIGTKEERDQWVKDFKAGKIDILFVYNMLLTGFDAPRLKKLYLGRLIKAHNLLQTLTRVNRTYKSYRYGYVVDFADIQSEFDKTNRAYWDELSNELGDEIGSYSQLFKTAEEIEQEIAGIKDALFEFDRENAEVFRHQIEQIADKKQLLALKKALQTARELYN
;
A
#
# COMPACT_ATOMS: atom_id res chain seq x y z
N TYR A 1 8.71 -19.88 -2.30
CA TYR A 1 9.11 -21.08 -1.54
C TYR A 1 8.44 -22.34 -2.04
N TYR A 2 7.10 -22.43 -2.02
CA TYR A 2 6.41 -23.67 -2.48
C TYR A 2 6.68 -23.95 -3.95
N ASN A 3 6.70 -22.95 -4.80
CA ASN A 3 7.01 -23.09 -6.21
C ASN A 3 8.44 -23.56 -6.45
N THR A 4 9.43 -23.08 -5.67
CA THR A 4 10.81 -23.57 -5.79
C THR A 4 10.89 -25.07 -5.45
N ARG A 5 10.26 -25.53 -4.37
CA ARG A 5 10.22 -26.95 -4.00
C ARG A 5 9.51 -27.79 -5.05
N TYR A 6 8.35 -27.34 -5.53
CA TYR A 6 7.60 -28.06 -6.56
C TYR A 6 8.39 -28.19 -7.85
N LEU A 7 8.96 -27.09 -8.35
CA LEU A 7 9.72 -27.08 -9.58
C LEU A 7 11.03 -27.89 -9.47
N THR A 8 11.68 -27.86 -8.31
CA THR A 8 12.85 -28.73 -8.07
C THR A 8 12.47 -30.20 -8.21
N HIS A 9 11.36 -30.63 -7.62
CA HIS A 9 10.90 -32.01 -7.74
C HIS A 9 10.44 -32.35 -9.18
N TYR A 10 9.78 -31.42 -9.85
CA TYR A 10 9.30 -31.59 -11.23
C TYR A 10 10.46 -31.79 -12.19
N TYR A 11 11.46 -30.93 -12.17
CA TYR A 11 12.60 -30.98 -13.07
C TYR A 11 13.59 -32.11 -12.74
N ALA A 12 13.71 -32.47 -11.46
CA ALA A 12 14.55 -33.63 -11.07
C ALA A 12 14.11 -34.93 -11.74
N LYS A 13 12.81 -35.14 -11.98
CA LYS A 13 12.28 -36.29 -12.72
C LYS A 13 12.71 -36.33 -14.18
N GLN A 14 13.14 -35.18 -14.72
CA GLN A 14 13.59 -35.03 -16.13
C GLN A 14 15.11 -34.97 -16.24
N GLY A 15 15.84 -35.14 -15.13
CA GLY A 15 17.29 -35.00 -15.10
C GLY A 15 17.78 -33.55 -15.25
N ILE A 16 16.89 -32.58 -15.03
CA ILE A 16 17.17 -31.14 -15.15
C ILE A 16 17.27 -30.53 -13.74
N VAL A 17 18.26 -29.66 -13.56
CA VAL A 17 18.44 -28.94 -12.28
C VAL A 17 17.90 -27.51 -12.43
N PRO A 18 16.90 -27.11 -11.63
CA PRO A 18 16.41 -25.75 -11.65
C PRO A 18 17.33 -24.81 -10.87
N LYS A 19 17.54 -23.59 -11.41
CA LYS A 19 18.22 -22.49 -10.77
C LYS A 19 17.25 -21.32 -10.63
N PHE A 20 17.06 -20.84 -9.40
CA PHE A 20 16.02 -19.89 -9.07
C PHE A 20 16.57 -18.48 -8.86
N TYR A 21 15.91 -17.50 -9.46
CA TYR A 21 16.17 -16.09 -9.28
C TYR A 21 14.92 -15.37 -8.80
N PHE A 22 15.08 -14.48 -7.82
CA PHE A 22 14.05 -13.56 -7.40
C PHE A 22 14.53 -12.14 -7.67
N ILE A 23 13.89 -11.49 -8.62
CA ILE A 23 14.29 -10.18 -9.12
C ILE A 23 13.39 -9.14 -8.52
N VAL A 24 13.96 -8.19 -7.79
CA VAL A 24 13.25 -7.10 -7.13
C VAL A 24 13.68 -5.74 -7.68
N ASP A 25 12.76 -4.81 -7.68
CA ASP A 25 12.96 -3.44 -8.15
C ASP A 25 13.61 -2.53 -7.06
N ARG A 26 13.47 -2.87 -5.76
CA ARG A 26 13.84 -2.00 -4.65
C ARG A 26 14.71 -2.70 -3.62
N LEU A 27 15.65 -1.93 -3.01
CA LEU A 27 16.57 -2.45 -1.99
C LEU A 27 15.88 -2.91 -0.69
N ASP A 28 14.77 -2.28 -0.32
CA ASP A 28 13.97 -2.71 0.83
C ASP A 28 13.27 -4.05 0.58
N LEU A 29 12.80 -4.29 -0.65
CA LEU A 29 12.25 -5.59 -1.06
C LEU A 29 13.32 -6.68 -1.06
N LEU A 30 14.57 -6.35 -1.43
CA LEU A 30 15.68 -7.30 -1.34
C LEU A 30 15.89 -7.77 0.11
N LYS A 31 15.97 -6.84 1.07
CA LYS A 31 16.10 -7.18 2.49
C LYS A 31 14.91 -7.98 3.02
N GLN A 32 13.70 -7.64 2.58
CA GLN A 32 12.49 -8.38 2.95
C GLN A 32 12.52 -9.80 2.37
N ALA A 33 12.84 -9.96 1.08
CA ALA A 33 12.96 -11.26 0.43
C ALA A 33 14.00 -12.16 1.13
N GLN A 34 15.17 -11.61 1.45
CA GLN A 34 16.19 -12.34 2.22
C GLN A 34 15.63 -12.87 3.54
N ARG A 35 15.00 -12.03 4.33
CA ARG A 35 14.42 -12.42 5.62
C ARG A 35 13.36 -13.49 5.47
N GLU A 36 12.43 -13.31 4.53
CA GLU A 36 11.30 -14.23 4.33
C GLU A 36 11.72 -15.59 3.78
N PHE A 37 12.68 -15.62 2.86
CA PHE A 37 13.19 -16.88 2.33
C PHE A 37 14.03 -17.64 3.36
N THR A 38 14.91 -16.94 4.09
CA THR A 38 15.71 -17.54 5.17
C THR A 38 14.83 -18.11 6.27
N ALA A 39 13.76 -17.41 6.66
CA ALA A 39 12.80 -17.90 7.64
C ALA A 39 12.08 -19.21 7.23
N ARG A 40 12.12 -19.55 5.93
CA ARG A 40 11.54 -20.76 5.35
C ARG A 40 12.59 -21.79 4.94
N ASP A 41 13.78 -21.69 5.49
CA ASP A 41 14.92 -22.61 5.24
C ASP A 41 15.40 -22.65 3.77
N LEU A 42 15.26 -21.53 3.04
CA LEU A 42 15.96 -21.33 1.77
C LEU A 42 17.28 -20.60 2.02
N ILE A 43 18.35 -21.08 1.43
CA ILE A 43 19.59 -20.31 1.37
C ILE A 43 19.39 -19.16 0.38
N VAL A 44 19.76 -17.96 0.80
CA VAL A 44 19.66 -16.78 -0.05
C VAL A 44 21.05 -16.37 -0.50
N HIS A 45 21.29 -16.49 -1.81
CA HIS A 45 22.43 -15.90 -2.46
C HIS A 45 22.06 -14.51 -2.97
N THR A 46 22.93 -13.49 -2.79
CA THR A 46 22.66 -12.12 -3.25
C THR A 46 23.67 -11.71 -4.28
N ILE A 47 23.18 -11.21 -5.39
CA ILE A 47 24.02 -10.65 -6.46
C ILE A 47 23.89 -9.14 -6.45
N ASP A 48 25.04 -8.48 -6.31
CA ASP A 48 25.14 -7.02 -6.14
C ASP A 48 25.66 -6.27 -7.35
N SER A 49 26.17 -6.96 -8.35
CA SER A 49 26.66 -6.34 -9.59
C SER A 49 26.08 -7.03 -10.81
N ARG A 50 26.08 -6.31 -11.90
CA ARG A 50 25.62 -6.77 -13.21
C ARG A 50 26.54 -7.84 -13.78
N GLU A 51 27.84 -7.65 -13.66
CA GLU A 51 28.87 -8.59 -14.11
C GLU A 51 28.74 -9.91 -13.37
N ALA A 52 28.52 -9.86 -12.05
CA ALA A 52 28.26 -11.04 -11.23
C ALA A 52 26.97 -11.76 -11.67
N PHE A 53 25.90 -11.03 -12.00
CA PHE A 53 24.66 -11.61 -12.48
C PHE A 53 24.83 -12.29 -13.85
N ALA A 54 25.50 -11.61 -14.78
CA ALA A 54 25.80 -12.18 -16.09
C ALA A 54 26.68 -13.43 -16.00
N ALA A 55 27.66 -13.42 -15.11
CA ALA A 55 28.52 -14.59 -14.85
C ALA A 55 27.73 -15.74 -14.22
N ASP A 56 26.85 -15.42 -13.27
CA ASP A 56 26.04 -16.41 -12.57
C ASP A 56 25.02 -17.10 -13.48
N ILE A 57 24.36 -16.36 -14.37
CA ILE A 57 23.45 -16.93 -15.39
C ILE A 57 24.17 -17.95 -16.28
N LYS A 58 25.43 -17.67 -16.64
CA LYS A 58 26.25 -18.54 -17.52
C LYS A 58 26.91 -19.70 -16.79
N SER A 59 26.95 -19.63 -15.45
CA SER A 59 27.61 -20.64 -14.63
C SER A 59 26.83 -21.94 -14.63
N ALA A 60 27.53 -23.05 -14.79
CA ALA A 60 27.01 -24.40 -14.56
C ALA A 60 26.79 -24.69 -13.06
N GLN A 61 27.25 -23.81 -12.18
CA GLN A 61 27.03 -23.92 -10.76
C GLN A 61 25.57 -23.58 -10.45
N THR A 62 24.84 -24.54 -9.91
CA THR A 62 23.41 -24.40 -9.59
C THR A 62 23.17 -23.93 -8.17
N LEU A 63 24.12 -24.20 -7.25
CA LEU A 63 24.08 -23.78 -5.85
C LEU A 63 25.40 -23.11 -5.46
N HIS A 64 25.34 -22.02 -4.73
CA HIS A 64 26.51 -21.30 -4.20
C HIS A 64 26.87 -21.79 -2.79
N ASN A 65 25.90 -22.46 -2.11
CA ASN A 65 26.13 -22.99 -0.79
C ASN A 65 26.77 -24.40 -0.84
N HIS A 66 27.64 -24.68 0.12
CA HIS A 66 28.28 -25.98 0.24
C HIS A 66 27.43 -27.04 0.99
N SER A 67 26.27 -26.66 1.49
CA SER A 67 25.39 -27.56 2.27
C SER A 67 24.45 -28.39 1.40
N GLY A 68 24.36 -28.10 0.09
CA GLY A 68 23.41 -28.74 -0.84
C GLY A 68 21.94 -28.37 -0.55
N LYS A 69 21.67 -27.42 0.33
CA LYS A 69 20.31 -26.98 0.62
C LYS A 69 19.71 -26.19 -0.53
N PRO A 70 18.37 -26.19 -0.69
CA PRO A 70 17.69 -25.37 -1.68
C PRO A 70 18.08 -23.89 -1.54
N GLU A 71 18.35 -23.27 -2.68
CA GLU A 71 18.83 -21.89 -2.78
C GLU A 71 17.99 -21.06 -3.74
N ILE A 72 17.92 -19.76 -3.46
CA ILE A 72 17.35 -18.75 -4.36
C ILE A 72 18.30 -17.56 -4.44
N THR A 73 18.60 -17.14 -5.66
CA THR A 73 19.42 -15.94 -5.90
C THR A 73 18.53 -14.71 -5.95
N VAL A 74 18.80 -13.72 -5.10
CA VAL A 74 18.06 -12.46 -5.06
C VAL A 74 18.86 -11.34 -5.72
N VAL A 75 18.24 -10.65 -6.68
CA VAL A 75 18.87 -9.64 -7.52
C VAL A 75 18.07 -8.36 -7.51
N ASN A 76 18.73 -7.19 -7.36
CA ASN A 76 18.09 -5.90 -7.50
C ASN A 76 18.28 -5.33 -8.92
N ILE A 77 17.16 -5.17 -9.64
CA ILE A 77 17.16 -4.71 -11.05
C ILE A 77 17.61 -3.24 -11.20
N GLN A 78 17.45 -2.40 -10.19
CA GLN A 78 17.83 -0.98 -10.30
C GLN A 78 19.33 -0.76 -10.58
N LYS A 79 20.13 -1.76 -10.22
CA LYS A 79 21.57 -1.73 -10.51
C LYS A 79 21.90 -2.01 -11.99
N PHE A 80 20.91 -2.32 -12.84
CA PHE A 80 21.10 -2.79 -14.20
C PHE A 80 20.44 -1.91 -15.29
N LYS A 81 19.99 -0.70 -14.95
CA LYS A 81 19.07 0.09 -15.79
C LYS A 81 19.59 0.53 -17.17
N ASP A 82 20.87 0.60 -17.42
CA ASP A 82 21.38 1.42 -18.52
C ASP A 82 22.30 0.75 -19.54
N ASP A 83 22.35 -0.61 -19.62
CA ASP A 83 23.27 -1.21 -20.56
C ASP A 83 22.67 -2.34 -21.42
N PRO A 84 22.67 -2.18 -22.75
CA PRO A 84 22.18 -3.17 -23.69
C PRO A 84 23.07 -4.41 -23.86
N ASP A 85 24.35 -4.37 -23.48
CA ASP A 85 25.33 -5.40 -23.86
C ASP A 85 25.44 -6.61 -22.93
N VAL A 86 24.62 -6.68 -21.88
CA VAL A 86 24.83 -7.69 -20.83
C VAL A 86 24.65 -9.12 -21.26
N VAL A 87 23.89 -9.40 -22.30
CA VAL A 87 23.36 -10.76 -22.42
C VAL A 87 23.13 -11.30 -23.84
N ALA A 88 23.85 -10.89 -24.83
CA ALA A 88 23.79 -11.53 -26.12
C ALA A 88 24.70 -12.77 -26.18
N ARG A 89 24.25 -13.92 -25.65
CA ARG A 89 24.91 -15.22 -25.92
C ARG A 89 23.94 -16.39 -25.82
N ASN A 90 24.09 -17.34 -26.77
CA ASN A 90 23.28 -18.55 -26.88
C ASN A 90 23.89 -19.79 -26.19
N ASP A 91 24.85 -19.62 -25.30
CA ASP A 91 25.67 -20.69 -24.72
C ASP A 91 25.15 -21.10 -23.31
N TYR A 92 23.88 -21.46 -23.22
CA TYR A 92 23.32 -21.92 -21.95
C TYR A 92 23.34 -23.45 -21.85
N ASP A 93 23.73 -23.96 -20.66
CA ASP A 93 23.63 -25.38 -20.37
C ASP A 93 22.14 -25.78 -20.31
N LEU A 94 21.72 -26.64 -21.23
CA LEU A 94 20.35 -27.13 -21.32
C LEU A 94 19.96 -28.07 -20.17
N ALA A 95 20.92 -28.59 -19.41
CA ALA A 95 20.67 -29.36 -18.21
C ALA A 95 20.24 -28.49 -17.02
N ILE A 96 20.33 -27.16 -17.15
CA ILE A 96 19.94 -26.21 -16.10
C ILE A 96 18.72 -25.40 -16.55
N GLN A 97 17.61 -25.54 -15.82
CA GLN A 97 16.43 -24.72 -16.05
C GLN A 97 16.47 -23.48 -15.16
N ARG A 98 16.64 -22.31 -15.77
CA ARG A 98 16.54 -21.05 -15.02
C ARG A 98 15.08 -20.62 -14.87
N VAL A 99 14.71 -20.23 -13.65
CA VAL A 99 13.37 -19.79 -13.28
C VAL A 99 13.49 -18.43 -12.61
N TYR A 100 12.92 -17.42 -13.25
CA TYR A 100 12.90 -16.03 -12.77
C TYR A 100 11.53 -15.70 -12.18
N PHE A 101 11.49 -15.34 -10.92
CA PHE A 101 10.36 -14.68 -10.28
C PHE A 101 10.63 -13.18 -10.33
N LEU A 102 9.80 -12.44 -11.04
CA LEU A 102 9.95 -11.01 -11.31
C LEU A 102 8.91 -10.25 -10.50
N ASP A 103 9.34 -9.55 -9.46
CA ASP A 103 8.43 -8.84 -8.56
C ASP A 103 8.08 -7.46 -9.10
N GLU A 104 6.84 -7.01 -8.83
CA GLU A 104 6.29 -5.72 -9.24
C GLU A 104 6.46 -5.43 -10.75
N VAL A 105 6.09 -6.42 -11.59
CA VAL A 105 6.34 -6.37 -13.03
C VAL A 105 5.70 -5.21 -13.78
N HIS A 106 4.75 -4.51 -13.19
CA HIS A 106 4.15 -3.30 -13.73
C HIS A 106 5.08 -2.08 -13.73
N ARG A 107 6.19 -2.09 -12.98
CA ARG A 107 7.03 -0.89 -12.75
C ARG A 107 8.26 -0.79 -13.64
N SER A 108 9.01 -1.85 -13.75
CA SER A 108 10.41 -1.79 -14.21
C SER A 108 10.66 -2.61 -15.46
N TYR A 109 9.64 -3.26 -15.99
CA TYR A 109 9.79 -4.24 -17.07
C TYR A 109 9.20 -3.72 -18.40
N ASN A 110 9.60 -2.50 -18.78
CA ASN A 110 9.26 -1.99 -20.12
C ASN A 110 9.92 -2.89 -21.18
N PRO A 111 9.19 -3.43 -22.17
CA PRO A 111 9.74 -4.26 -23.23
C PRO A 111 10.74 -3.52 -24.12
N LYS A 112 10.67 -2.20 -24.17
CA LYS A 112 11.67 -1.31 -24.77
C LYS A 112 12.76 -0.89 -23.77
N GLY A 113 12.61 -1.25 -22.48
CA GLY A 113 13.60 -1.02 -21.43
C GLY A 113 14.65 -2.12 -21.49
N SER A 114 15.90 -1.77 -21.23
CA SER A 114 17.06 -2.61 -21.44
C SER A 114 17.03 -3.97 -20.71
N PHE A 115 16.52 -4.03 -19.46
CA PHE A 115 16.64 -5.25 -18.66
C PHE A 115 15.76 -6.42 -19.13
N LEU A 116 14.44 -6.23 -19.27
CA LEU A 116 13.55 -7.34 -19.67
C LEU A 116 13.80 -7.77 -21.12
N ALA A 117 14.06 -6.80 -22.01
CA ALA A 117 14.41 -7.09 -23.37
C ALA A 117 15.68 -7.92 -23.44
N ASN A 118 16.70 -7.55 -22.67
CA ASN A 118 17.96 -8.28 -22.59
C ASN A 118 17.77 -9.66 -21.95
N LEU A 119 17.01 -9.77 -20.86
CA LEU A 119 16.70 -11.06 -20.23
C LEU A 119 15.93 -11.98 -21.19
N ASN A 120 15.00 -11.44 -21.98
CA ASN A 120 14.25 -12.22 -22.97
C ASN A 120 15.10 -12.68 -24.14
N GLN A 121 16.02 -11.84 -24.61
CA GLN A 121 16.93 -12.19 -25.70
C GLN A 121 18.03 -13.15 -25.26
N SER A 122 18.47 -13.04 -24.02
CA SER A 122 19.61 -13.79 -23.51
C SER A 122 19.27 -15.16 -22.98
N ASP A 123 18.07 -15.33 -22.44
CA ASP A 123 17.64 -16.61 -21.86
C ASP A 123 16.24 -16.97 -22.36
N ILE A 124 16.18 -17.38 -23.64
CA ILE A 124 14.92 -17.72 -24.31
C ILE A 124 14.23 -18.90 -23.63
N ASN A 125 15.03 -19.85 -23.10
CA ASN A 125 14.53 -21.09 -22.49
C ASN A 125 14.16 -20.91 -20.98
N ALA A 126 14.37 -19.75 -20.42
CA ALA A 126 14.04 -19.51 -19.02
C ALA A 126 12.53 -19.43 -18.81
N VAL A 127 12.09 -19.98 -17.68
CA VAL A 127 10.73 -19.75 -17.17
C VAL A 127 10.71 -18.38 -16.47
N LYS A 128 9.79 -17.51 -16.88
CA LYS A 128 9.64 -16.17 -16.33
C LYS A 128 8.24 -16.02 -15.73
N ILE A 129 8.17 -15.80 -14.43
CA ILE A 129 6.92 -15.69 -13.67
C ILE A 129 6.83 -14.25 -13.13
N GLY A 130 5.95 -13.46 -13.72
CA GLY A 130 5.65 -12.10 -13.25
C GLY A 130 4.74 -12.10 -12.04
N LEU A 131 5.09 -11.32 -11.02
CA LEU A 131 4.30 -11.09 -9.80
C LEU A 131 3.90 -9.62 -9.76
N THR A 132 2.64 -9.33 -9.53
CA THR A 132 2.17 -7.95 -9.35
C THR A 132 0.86 -7.91 -8.60
N GLY A 133 0.70 -6.92 -7.72
CA GLY A 133 -0.58 -6.61 -7.07
C GLY A 133 -1.50 -5.77 -7.96
N THR A 134 -0.97 -5.21 -9.06
CA THR A 134 -1.66 -4.26 -9.93
C THR A 134 -1.16 -4.42 -11.37
N PRO A 135 -1.73 -5.39 -12.13
CA PRO A 135 -1.33 -5.60 -13.52
C PRO A 135 -1.69 -4.40 -14.40
N LEU A 136 -0.85 -4.09 -15.37
CA LEU A 136 -1.16 -3.10 -16.42
C LEU A 136 -2.04 -3.77 -17.48
N ILE A 137 -3.27 -3.31 -17.62
CA ILE A 137 -4.26 -3.87 -18.54
C ILE A 137 -4.60 -2.88 -19.66
N GLY A 138 -4.51 -1.58 -19.38
CA GLY A 138 -4.85 -0.52 -20.33
C GLY A 138 -3.74 -0.25 -21.35
N VAL A 139 -4.14 -0.09 -22.61
CA VAL A 139 -3.25 0.38 -23.70
C VAL A 139 -3.25 1.91 -23.68
N THR A 140 -2.54 2.52 -22.73
CA THR A 140 -2.18 3.94 -22.87
C THR A 140 -0.90 4.05 -23.69
N ALA A 141 -0.81 5.08 -24.53
CA ALA A 141 0.29 5.28 -25.47
C ALA A 141 1.66 5.14 -24.77
N GLY A 142 2.34 4.01 -24.98
CA GLY A 142 3.66 3.70 -24.44
C GLY A 142 3.72 2.65 -23.33
N ASN A 143 2.60 2.20 -22.76
CA ASN A 143 2.55 1.11 -21.79
C ASN A 143 2.16 -0.21 -22.47
N VAL A 144 2.91 -1.25 -22.20
CA VAL A 144 2.63 -2.60 -22.70
C VAL A 144 1.83 -3.35 -21.65
N ASN A 145 0.78 -4.02 -22.12
CA ASN A 145 -0.08 -4.86 -21.30
C ASN A 145 0.76 -5.99 -20.65
N THR A 146 0.55 -6.22 -19.35
CA THR A 146 1.27 -7.27 -18.62
C THR A 146 1.07 -8.66 -19.25
N ARG A 147 -0.11 -8.94 -19.84
CA ARG A 147 -0.37 -10.20 -20.57
C ARG A 147 0.42 -10.33 -21.86
N GLU A 148 0.71 -9.25 -22.55
CA GLU A 148 1.55 -9.29 -23.76
C GLU A 148 2.99 -9.66 -23.44
N LEU A 149 3.46 -9.34 -22.22
CA LEU A 149 4.81 -9.61 -21.77
C LEU A 149 5.00 -10.99 -21.15
N PHE A 150 4.04 -11.45 -20.37
CA PHE A 150 4.17 -12.63 -19.53
C PHE A 150 3.18 -13.75 -19.89
N GLY A 151 2.29 -13.52 -20.84
CA GLY A 151 1.20 -14.44 -21.17
C GLY A 151 0.02 -14.36 -20.20
N ASP A 152 -0.84 -15.36 -20.23
CA ASP A 152 -2.02 -15.42 -19.39
C ASP A 152 -1.69 -15.59 -17.91
N TYR A 153 -2.61 -15.16 -17.05
CA TYR A 153 -2.46 -15.31 -15.61
C TYR A 153 -2.47 -16.77 -15.18
N ILE A 154 -1.43 -17.17 -14.45
CA ILE A 154 -1.36 -18.48 -13.79
C ILE A 154 -2.31 -18.52 -12.59
N HIS A 155 -2.40 -17.40 -11.85
CA HIS A 155 -3.21 -17.26 -10.66
C HIS A 155 -3.66 -15.81 -10.46
N LYS A 156 -4.88 -15.63 -10.00
CA LYS A 156 -5.46 -14.33 -9.65
C LYS A 156 -5.95 -14.39 -8.21
N TYR A 157 -5.52 -13.40 -7.42
CA TYR A 157 -5.96 -13.24 -6.05
C TYR A 157 -6.22 -11.76 -5.78
N TYR A 158 -7.44 -11.34 -6.03
CA TYR A 158 -7.85 -9.95 -5.94
C TYR A 158 -8.36 -9.55 -4.55
N TYR A 159 -8.65 -8.26 -4.37
CA TYR A 159 -9.09 -7.71 -3.09
C TYR A 159 -10.37 -8.33 -2.56
N ASN A 160 -11.35 -8.63 -3.40
CA ASN A 160 -12.59 -9.31 -2.99
C ASN A 160 -12.30 -10.67 -2.33
N ALA A 161 -11.44 -11.48 -2.92
CA ALA A 161 -11.02 -12.76 -2.34
C ALA A 161 -10.20 -12.55 -1.05
N SER A 162 -9.24 -11.63 -1.07
CA SER A 162 -8.40 -11.32 0.08
C SER A 162 -9.20 -10.75 1.27
N ILE A 163 -10.24 -9.97 1.00
CA ILE A 163 -11.17 -9.47 2.03
C ILE A 163 -12.02 -10.61 2.58
N ALA A 164 -12.56 -11.48 1.72
CA ALA A 164 -13.35 -12.64 2.13
C ALA A 164 -12.53 -13.60 3.00
N ASP A 165 -11.26 -13.82 2.66
CA ASP A 165 -10.32 -14.65 3.42
C ASP A 165 -9.77 -13.97 4.69
N GLY A 166 -10.09 -12.69 4.92
CA GLY A 166 -9.67 -11.94 6.09
C GLY A 166 -8.20 -11.46 6.10
N TYR A 167 -7.52 -11.50 4.95
CA TYR A 167 -6.13 -11.00 4.84
C TYR A 167 -6.05 -9.49 4.59
N THR A 168 -7.12 -8.91 4.07
CA THR A 168 -7.19 -7.49 3.71
C THR A 168 -8.44 -6.86 4.29
N LEU A 169 -8.32 -5.65 4.81
CA LEU A 169 -9.46 -4.89 5.31
C LEU A 169 -10.13 -4.10 4.18
N ARG A 170 -11.43 -3.84 4.34
CA ARG A 170 -12.13 -2.86 3.50
C ARG A 170 -11.75 -1.45 3.92
N LEU A 171 -11.96 -0.51 3.02
CA LEU A 171 -11.70 0.91 3.26
C LEU A 171 -13.02 1.65 3.48
N ILE A 172 -12.99 2.58 4.43
CA ILE A 172 -14.00 3.62 4.57
C ILE A 172 -13.35 4.93 4.10
N ARG A 173 -13.99 5.57 3.13
CA ARG A 173 -13.63 6.92 2.74
C ARG A 173 -14.51 7.90 3.52
N GLU A 174 -13.86 8.83 4.21
CA GLU A 174 -14.51 9.80 5.07
C GLU A 174 -14.53 11.17 4.41
N GLU A 175 -15.62 11.88 4.62
CA GLU A 175 -15.76 13.27 4.20
C GLU A 175 -15.17 14.20 5.26
N ILE A 176 -14.53 15.29 4.80
CA ILE A 176 -14.02 16.32 5.71
C ILE A 176 -15.21 17.02 6.38
N GLY A 177 -15.13 17.20 7.68
CA GLY A 177 -16.17 17.86 8.45
C GLY A 177 -16.52 19.25 7.89
N SER A 178 -17.81 19.53 7.74
CA SER A 178 -18.36 20.69 7.02
C SER A 178 -17.76 22.04 7.47
N ARG A 179 -17.48 22.18 8.77
CA ARG A 179 -16.82 23.39 9.31
C ARG A 179 -15.42 23.60 8.74
N TYR A 180 -14.61 22.56 8.75
CA TYR A 180 -13.24 22.63 8.23
C TYR A 180 -13.22 22.72 6.72
N LYS A 181 -14.15 22.04 6.04
CA LYS A 181 -14.32 22.14 4.59
C LYS A 181 -14.59 23.60 4.17
N ALA A 182 -15.49 24.28 4.86
CA ALA A 182 -15.80 25.70 4.62
C ALA A 182 -14.58 26.62 4.85
N GLN A 183 -13.83 26.41 5.93
CA GLN A 183 -12.60 27.18 6.20
C GLN A 183 -11.54 26.99 5.13
N LEU A 184 -11.34 25.76 4.64
CA LEU A 184 -10.38 25.47 3.59
C LEU A 184 -10.82 26.02 2.23
N GLN A 185 -12.13 25.98 1.93
CA GLN A 185 -12.69 26.59 0.72
C GLN A 185 -12.51 28.10 0.73
N GLU A 186 -12.78 28.76 1.86
CA GLU A 186 -12.57 30.19 2.02
C GLU A 186 -11.09 30.56 1.86
N ALA A 187 -10.18 29.82 2.48
CA ALA A 187 -8.73 30.03 2.35
C ALA A 187 -8.27 29.90 0.88
N LEU A 188 -8.77 28.90 0.17
CA LEU A 188 -8.47 28.74 -1.27
C LEU A 188 -8.97 29.90 -2.09
N ALA A 189 -10.24 30.32 -1.90
CA ALA A 189 -10.83 31.43 -2.64
C ALA A 189 -10.09 32.75 -2.40
N GLN A 190 -9.68 33.04 -1.16
CA GLN A 190 -8.88 34.22 -0.84
C GLN A 190 -7.52 34.19 -1.51
N LEU A 191 -6.82 33.06 -1.46
CA LEU A 191 -5.50 32.90 -2.09
C LEU A 191 -5.56 33.01 -3.62
N GLU A 192 -6.59 32.49 -4.26
CA GLU A 192 -6.82 32.62 -5.70
C GLU A 192 -7.07 34.09 -6.11
N ILE A 193 -7.79 34.86 -5.29
CA ILE A 193 -8.03 36.28 -5.51
C ILE A 193 -6.76 37.13 -5.34
N GLU A 194 -5.99 36.85 -4.25
CA GLU A 194 -4.81 37.68 -3.94
C GLU A 194 -3.66 37.46 -4.91
N LYS A 195 -3.53 36.29 -5.45
CA LYS A 195 -2.33 35.88 -6.16
C LYS A 195 -2.48 35.69 -7.65
N GLY A 196 -3.69 35.70 -8.20
CA GLY A 196 -3.92 35.48 -9.63
C GLY A 196 -3.54 34.09 -10.11
N SER A 197 -2.88 33.94 -11.27
CA SER A 197 -2.49 32.62 -11.82
C SER A 197 -1.24 32.01 -11.17
N ILE A 198 -1.30 31.72 -9.89
CA ILE A 198 -0.16 31.11 -9.18
C ILE A 198 -0.17 29.59 -9.29
N ASP A 199 1.04 29.00 -9.19
CA ASP A 199 1.22 27.55 -9.14
C ASP A 199 0.39 26.97 -7.96
N ARG A 200 -0.46 26.01 -8.28
CA ARG A 200 -1.28 25.28 -7.33
C ARG A 200 -0.48 24.82 -6.11
N LYS A 201 0.77 24.43 -6.29
CA LYS A 201 1.66 23.96 -5.21
C LYS A 201 1.94 25.04 -4.17
N GLU A 202 2.04 26.31 -4.59
CA GLU A 202 2.25 27.41 -3.66
C GLU A 202 1.00 27.69 -2.82
N ILE A 203 -0.20 27.57 -3.44
CA ILE A 203 -1.48 27.75 -2.76
C ILE A 203 -1.65 26.69 -1.65
N TYR A 204 -1.39 25.44 -1.97
CA TYR A 204 -1.55 24.33 -1.01
C TYR A 204 -0.46 24.30 0.07
N ALA A 205 0.68 24.93 -0.14
CA ALA A 205 1.73 25.13 0.86
C ALA A 205 1.57 26.44 1.68
N HIS A 206 0.59 27.30 1.32
CA HIS A 206 0.41 28.58 1.99
C HIS A 206 -0.07 28.40 3.44
N PRO A 207 0.41 29.21 4.41
CA PRO A 207 -0.01 29.12 5.81
C PRO A 207 -1.51 29.14 6.06
N HIS A 208 -2.26 29.93 5.31
CA HIS A 208 -3.73 30.03 5.44
C HIS A 208 -4.45 28.73 5.04
N PHE A 209 -3.84 27.89 4.24
CA PHE A 209 -4.34 26.55 3.90
C PHE A 209 -3.80 25.47 4.82
N VAL A 210 -2.50 25.51 5.08
CA VAL A 210 -1.78 24.46 5.84
C VAL A 210 -2.25 24.40 7.31
N ARG A 211 -2.51 25.55 7.93
CA ARG A 211 -2.95 25.59 9.35
C ARG A 211 -4.28 24.89 9.56
N PRO A 212 -5.40 25.31 8.94
CA PRO A 212 -6.68 24.65 9.16
C PRO A 212 -6.67 23.18 8.70
N MET A 213 -5.84 22.83 7.68
CA MET A 213 -5.66 21.44 7.29
C MET A 213 -5.02 20.61 8.41
N LEU A 214 -3.96 21.13 9.04
CA LEU A 214 -3.30 20.44 10.15
C LEU A 214 -4.21 20.36 11.37
N ASP A 215 -4.89 21.43 11.73
CA ASP A 215 -5.82 21.48 12.87
C ASP A 215 -6.92 20.41 12.71
N TYR A 216 -7.49 20.30 11.50
CA TYR A 216 -8.43 19.20 11.19
C TYR A 216 -7.82 17.83 11.41
N ILE A 217 -6.64 17.59 10.83
CA ILE A 217 -5.97 16.28 10.91
C ILE A 217 -5.70 15.88 12.35
N LEU A 218 -5.25 16.82 13.16
CA LEU A 218 -4.95 16.56 14.59
C LEU A 218 -6.21 16.28 15.40
N ASP A 219 -7.25 17.05 15.20
CA ASP A 219 -8.55 16.86 15.88
C ASP A 219 -9.17 15.52 15.47
N ASP A 220 -9.19 15.21 14.18
CA ASP A 220 -9.74 13.99 13.62
C ASP A 220 -8.95 12.75 14.11
N PHE A 221 -7.63 12.80 14.07
CA PHE A 221 -6.81 11.68 14.54
C PHE A 221 -6.88 11.47 16.05
N ALA A 222 -6.94 12.54 16.84
CA ALA A 222 -7.16 12.45 18.27
C ALA A 222 -8.52 11.83 18.60
N LYS A 223 -9.58 12.26 17.90
CA LYS A 223 -10.92 11.67 17.99
C LYS A 223 -10.89 10.20 17.60
N PHE A 224 -10.23 9.84 16.51
CA PHE A 224 -10.10 8.46 16.01
C PHE A 224 -9.47 7.54 17.07
N ARG A 225 -8.35 7.95 17.68
CA ARG A 225 -7.71 7.20 18.77
C ARG A 225 -8.60 7.09 20.01
N LYS A 226 -9.22 8.20 20.42
CA LYS A 226 -10.11 8.25 21.58
C LYS A 226 -11.32 7.34 21.41
N THR A 227 -11.99 7.39 20.25
CA THR A 227 -13.15 6.56 19.93
C THR A 227 -12.78 5.07 19.94
N ASN A 228 -11.62 4.74 19.41
CA ASN A 228 -11.13 3.36 19.37
C ASN A 228 -10.46 2.91 20.69
N GLN A 229 -10.21 3.82 21.63
CA GLN A 229 -9.47 3.57 22.87
C GLN A 229 -8.12 2.89 22.60
N ASP A 230 -7.42 3.34 21.54
CA ASP A 230 -6.20 2.69 21.06
C ASP A 230 -5.17 3.69 20.55
N ASP A 231 -4.22 4.05 21.41
CA ASP A 231 -3.12 4.96 21.11
C ASP A 231 -2.04 4.30 20.21
N SER A 232 -2.13 3.00 19.97
CA SER A 232 -1.20 2.34 19.06
C SER A 232 -1.49 2.56 17.57
N LEU A 233 -2.64 3.16 17.24
CA LEU A 233 -2.99 3.49 15.86
C LEU A 233 -2.05 4.55 15.28
N GLY A 234 -1.71 4.41 14.01
CA GLY A 234 -0.88 5.35 13.27
C GLY A 234 -1.60 6.00 12.10
N ALA A 235 -1.12 7.17 11.70
CA ALA A 235 -1.62 7.90 10.54
C ALA A 235 -0.49 8.24 9.56
N MET A 236 -0.87 8.49 8.30
CA MET A 236 0.03 9.00 7.27
C MET A 236 -0.67 10.11 6.49
N ILE A 237 0.05 11.22 6.29
CA ILE A 237 -0.41 12.38 5.54
C ILE A 237 0.37 12.40 4.22
N VAL A 238 -0.32 12.18 3.12
CA VAL A 238 0.23 12.28 1.76
C VAL A 238 0.01 13.70 1.27
N CYS A 239 1.05 14.48 1.27
CA CYS A 239 1.01 15.90 0.91
C CYS A 239 0.94 16.11 -0.60
N ASP A 240 0.45 17.28 -1.02
CA ASP A 240 0.40 17.68 -2.44
C ASP A 240 1.81 17.93 -3.01
N SER A 241 2.72 18.41 -2.19
CA SER A 241 4.10 18.70 -2.56
C SER A 241 5.06 18.48 -1.39
N SER A 242 6.36 18.44 -1.67
CA SER A 242 7.40 18.44 -0.63
C SER A 242 7.36 19.72 0.22
N GLU A 243 7.00 20.84 -0.38
CA GLU A 243 6.88 22.12 0.31
C GLU A 243 5.70 22.10 1.31
N GLN A 244 4.54 21.61 0.88
CA GLN A 244 3.40 21.43 1.79
C GLN A 244 3.76 20.50 2.96
N ALA A 245 4.47 19.40 2.70
CA ALA A 245 4.90 18.47 3.74
C ALA A 245 5.82 19.15 4.78
N LYS A 246 6.79 19.97 4.32
CA LYS A 246 7.66 20.74 5.19
C LYS A 246 6.89 21.75 6.02
N ARG A 247 5.95 22.49 5.41
CA ARG A 247 5.12 23.48 6.10
C ARG A 247 4.21 22.86 7.15
N LEU A 248 3.53 21.76 6.83
CA LEU A 248 2.71 21.02 7.80
C LEU A 248 3.53 20.53 8.97
N PHE A 249 4.73 19.99 8.71
CA PHE A 249 5.63 19.51 9.75
C PHE A 249 6.17 20.65 10.62
N GLU A 250 6.62 21.77 10.04
CA GLU A 250 7.05 22.96 10.77
C GLU A 250 5.93 23.51 11.68
N TYR A 251 4.72 23.54 11.13
CA TYR A 251 3.53 23.96 11.90
C TYR A 251 3.28 23.04 13.08
N PHE A 252 3.34 21.74 12.85
CA PHE A 252 3.20 20.74 13.92
C PHE A 252 4.22 20.97 15.04
N GLN A 253 5.48 21.26 14.70
CA GLN A 253 6.54 21.50 15.69
C GLN A 253 6.29 22.76 16.54
N THR A 254 5.58 23.74 16.00
CA THR A 254 5.26 24.99 16.73
C THR A 254 3.94 24.91 17.50
N ALA A 255 3.09 23.96 17.20
CA ALA A 255 1.81 23.73 17.87
C ALA A 255 2.03 23.06 19.22
N SER A 256 1.87 23.83 20.30
CA SER A 256 2.35 23.51 21.66
C SER A 256 1.56 22.43 22.43
N ASN A 257 0.54 21.78 21.88
CA ASN A 257 -0.46 21.05 22.68
C ASN A 257 -0.69 19.58 22.32
N HIS A 258 0.26 18.91 21.66
CA HIS A 258 0.04 17.53 21.24
C HIS A 258 1.06 16.56 21.85
N ASN A 259 0.57 15.48 22.47
CA ASN A 259 1.39 14.34 22.90
C ASN A 259 1.70 13.38 21.75
N LEU A 260 1.60 13.86 20.49
CA LEU A 260 1.84 13.06 19.29
C LEU A 260 3.28 13.21 18.84
N THR A 261 3.85 12.12 18.36
CA THR A 261 5.18 12.08 17.77
C THR A 261 5.08 11.96 16.24
N THR A 262 5.91 12.69 15.50
CA THR A 262 5.82 12.78 14.06
C THR A 262 7.17 12.65 13.38
N ALA A 263 7.18 12.23 12.12
CA ALA A 263 8.36 12.28 11.27
C ALA A 263 8.02 12.77 9.86
N LEU A 264 8.95 13.48 9.25
CA LEU A 264 8.90 13.96 7.87
C LEU A 264 9.79 13.09 6.99
N ILE A 265 9.18 12.34 6.07
CA ILE A 265 9.88 11.41 5.19
C ILE A 265 9.90 11.95 3.76
N LEU A 266 10.98 12.63 3.43
CA LEU A 266 11.27 13.17 2.10
C LEU A 266 12.67 12.75 1.66
N HIS A 267 12.94 12.80 0.35
CA HIS A 267 14.25 12.41 -0.19
C HIS A 267 15.40 13.30 0.30
N ASP A 268 15.11 14.57 0.50
CA ASP A 268 16.04 15.64 0.87
C ASP A 268 16.10 15.94 2.38
N ILE A 269 15.40 15.15 3.20
CA ILE A 269 15.36 15.30 4.66
C ILE A 269 16.02 14.09 5.32
N GLY A 270 17.04 14.36 6.14
CA GLY A 270 17.82 13.34 6.84
C GLY A 270 18.64 12.44 5.92
N THR A 271 19.44 11.56 6.51
CA THR A 271 20.14 10.49 5.81
C THR A 271 19.20 9.33 5.48
N LYS A 272 19.66 8.40 4.68
CA LYS A 272 18.89 7.18 4.40
C LYS A 272 18.68 6.35 5.68
N GLU A 273 19.71 6.25 6.50
CA GLU A 273 19.72 5.52 7.76
C GLU A 273 18.71 6.11 8.75
N GLU A 274 18.66 7.45 8.86
CA GLU A 274 17.68 8.15 9.70
C GLU A 274 16.25 7.90 9.22
N ARG A 275 15.99 8.00 7.92
CA ARG A 275 14.67 7.71 7.36
C ARG A 275 14.27 6.25 7.59
N ASP A 276 15.18 5.31 7.42
CA ASP A 276 14.94 3.89 7.71
C ASP A 276 14.64 3.67 9.21
N GLN A 277 15.28 4.45 10.09
CA GLN A 277 15.01 4.41 11.52
C GLN A 277 13.63 4.99 11.86
N TRP A 278 13.24 6.13 11.31
CA TRP A 278 11.90 6.71 11.51
C TRP A 278 10.80 5.77 11.04
N VAL A 279 11.01 5.08 9.93
CA VAL A 279 10.08 4.05 9.43
C VAL A 279 9.97 2.89 10.44
N LYS A 280 11.07 2.43 11.03
CA LYS A 280 11.07 1.39 12.08
C LYS A 280 10.37 1.89 13.35
N ASP A 281 10.65 3.12 13.76
CA ASP A 281 10.04 3.73 14.94
C ASP A 281 8.53 3.94 14.75
N PHE A 282 8.07 4.28 13.55
CA PHE A 282 6.65 4.29 13.24
C PHE A 282 6.04 2.90 13.36
N LYS A 283 6.66 1.87 12.79
CA LYS A 283 6.18 0.47 12.90
C LYS A 283 6.14 -0.01 14.35
N ALA A 284 7.07 0.44 15.18
CA ALA A 284 7.17 0.11 16.60
C ALA A 284 6.22 0.92 17.49
N GLY A 285 5.52 1.94 16.96
CA GLY A 285 4.60 2.78 17.73
C GLY A 285 5.25 3.98 18.43
N LYS A 286 6.51 4.29 18.16
CA LYS A 286 7.22 5.45 18.72
C LYS A 286 6.94 6.74 17.95
N ILE A 287 6.52 6.63 16.69
CA ILE A 287 6.07 7.73 15.85
C ILE A 287 4.61 7.48 15.49
N ASP A 288 3.77 8.49 15.65
CA ASP A 288 2.33 8.41 15.49
C ASP A 288 1.86 8.79 14.10
N ILE A 289 2.45 9.84 13.52
CA ILE A 289 2.06 10.39 12.22
C ILE A 289 3.29 10.54 11.32
N LEU A 290 3.16 10.11 10.08
CA LEU A 290 4.14 10.31 9.03
C LEU A 290 3.67 11.39 8.04
N PHE A 291 4.50 12.41 7.81
CA PHE A 291 4.32 13.36 6.70
C PHE A 291 5.15 12.88 5.51
N VAL A 292 4.49 12.66 4.37
CA VAL A 292 5.14 12.13 3.16
C VAL A 292 4.67 12.88 1.91
N TYR A 293 5.47 12.81 0.84
CA TYR A 293 5.04 13.28 -0.48
C TYR A 293 4.98 12.11 -1.48
N ASN A 294 6.11 11.63 -1.96
CA ASN A 294 6.20 10.51 -2.90
C ASN A 294 6.77 9.23 -2.27
N MET A 295 7.39 9.35 -1.09
CA MET A 295 7.95 8.21 -0.38
C MET A 295 6.87 7.44 0.37
N LEU A 296 7.08 6.16 0.59
CA LEU A 296 6.21 5.23 1.32
C LEU A 296 4.82 4.97 0.69
N LEU A 297 4.48 5.58 -0.43
CA LEU A 297 3.20 5.34 -1.12
C LEU A 297 3.09 3.90 -1.62
N THR A 298 4.23 3.28 -1.91
CA THR A 298 4.33 1.92 -2.42
C THR A 298 5.35 1.12 -1.62
N GLY A 299 5.11 -0.19 -1.41
CA GLY A 299 6.04 -1.09 -0.71
C GLY A 299 6.17 -0.86 0.80
N PHE A 300 5.49 0.13 1.38
CA PHE A 300 5.48 0.36 2.81
C PHE A 300 4.43 -0.51 3.49
N ASP A 301 4.84 -1.27 4.48
CA ASP A 301 3.97 -2.14 5.26
C ASP A 301 4.07 -1.82 6.75
N ALA A 302 2.97 -1.34 7.32
CA ALA A 302 2.82 -1.03 8.72
C ALA A 302 1.38 -1.33 9.16
N PRO A 303 1.08 -2.48 9.78
CA PRO A 303 -0.28 -2.89 10.13
C PRO A 303 -1.03 -1.87 11.00
N ARG A 304 -0.32 -1.14 11.88
CA ARG A 304 -0.90 -0.11 12.74
C ARG A 304 -1.34 1.16 12.00
N LEU A 305 -0.92 1.35 10.75
CA LEU A 305 -1.38 2.47 9.90
C LEU A 305 -2.83 2.22 9.50
N LYS A 306 -3.75 2.98 10.11
CA LYS A 306 -5.21 2.83 9.91
C LYS A 306 -5.88 4.09 9.38
N LYS A 307 -5.23 5.24 9.46
CA LYS A 307 -5.77 6.50 8.97
C LYS A 307 -4.84 7.11 7.92
N LEU A 308 -5.39 7.43 6.76
CA LEU A 308 -4.68 8.01 5.62
C LEU A 308 -5.33 9.34 5.24
N TYR A 309 -4.56 10.40 5.23
CA TYR A 309 -4.98 11.72 4.78
C TYR A 309 -4.35 12.01 3.43
N LEU A 310 -5.18 12.25 2.41
CA LEU A 310 -4.75 12.54 1.05
C LEU A 310 -4.82 14.04 0.78
N GLY A 311 -3.70 14.72 0.73
CA GLY A 311 -3.60 16.16 0.40
C GLY A 311 -3.68 16.45 -1.10
N ARG A 312 -3.74 15.42 -1.94
CA ARG A 312 -3.81 15.54 -3.39
C ARG A 312 -4.58 14.39 -4.03
N LEU A 313 -5.12 14.63 -5.22
CA LEU A 313 -5.62 13.55 -6.07
C LEU A 313 -4.43 12.72 -6.58
N ILE A 314 -4.38 11.48 -6.16
CA ILE A 314 -3.38 10.51 -6.64
C ILE A 314 -3.97 9.81 -7.85
N LYS A 315 -3.18 9.72 -8.93
CA LYS A 315 -3.62 9.17 -10.22
C LYS A 315 -3.06 7.77 -10.45
N ALA A 316 -3.75 7.06 -11.30
CA ALA A 316 -3.34 5.80 -11.89
C ALA A 316 -2.99 4.74 -10.85
N HIS A 317 -2.07 3.91 -11.22
CA HIS A 317 -1.54 2.80 -10.45
C HIS A 317 -1.14 3.14 -9.00
N ASN A 318 -0.60 4.35 -8.77
CA ASN A 318 -0.21 4.79 -7.44
C ASN A 318 -1.40 4.98 -6.48
N LEU A 319 -2.61 5.26 -7.00
CA LEU A 319 -3.81 5.43 -6.19
C LEU A 319 -4.11 4.16 -5.40
N LEU A 320 -4.30 3.04 -6.08
CA LEU A 320 -4.62 1.77 -5.45
C LEU A 320 -3.55 1.35 -4.44
N GLN A 321 -2.28 1.49 -4.80
CA GLN A 321 -1.16 1.17 -3.91
C GLN A 321 -1.12 2.06 -2.66
N THR A 322 -1.46 3.33 -2.79
CA THR A 322 -1.52 4.26 -1.65
C THR A 322 -2.69 3.95 -0.73
N LEU A 323 -3.88 3.76 -1.29
CA LEU A 323 -5.09 3.40 -0.54
C LEU A 323 -4.90 2.11 0.27
N THR A 324 -4.22 1.14 -0.31
CA THR A 324 -3.97 -0.15 0.33
C THR A 324 -2.89 -0.12 1.42
N ARG A 325 -2.33 1.04 1.76
CA ARG A 325 -1.45 1.16 2.95
C ARG A 325 -2.22 1.00 4.25
N VAL A 326 -3.49 1.36 4.30
CA VAL A 326 -4.34 1.31 5.52
C VAL A 326 -5.23 0.06 5.60
N ASN A 327 -5.23 -0.81 4.61
CA ASN A 327 -6.09 -2.00 4.57
C ASN A 327 -5.45 -3.29 5.16
N ARG A 328 -4.32 -3.18 5.83
CA ARG A 328 -3.66 -4.32 6.50
C ARG A 328 -4.42 -4.72 7.76
N THR A 329 -4.48 -6.01 8.02
CA THR A 329 -5.07 -6.52 9.28
C THR A 329 -4.27 -6.05 10.49
N TYR A 330 -4.96 -5.57 11.50
CA TYR A 330 -4.35 -5.12 12.75
C TYR A 330 -5.35 -5.26 13.89
N LYS A 331 -5.00 -6.02 14.93
CA LYS A 331 -5.90 -6.31 16.06
C LYS A 331 -7.28 -6.79 15.55
N SER A 332 -8.36 -6.22 16.08
CA SER A 332 -9.75 -6.50 15.69
C SER A 332 -10.34 -5.49 14.71
N TYR A 333 -9.53 -4.60 14.13
CA TYR A 333 -10.03 -3.61 13.18
C TYR A 333 -10.49 -4.26 11.88
N ARG A 334 -11.65 -3.84 11.40
CA ARG A 334 -12.26 -4.33 10.15
C ARG A 334 -12.03 -3.40 8.96
N TYR A 335 -11.64 -2.15 9.22
CA TYR A 335 -11.50 -1.11 8.20
C TYR A 335 -10.17 -0.38 8.29
N GLY A 336 -9.74 0.14 7.14
CA GLY A 336 -8.81 1.25 7.04
C GLY A 336 -9.60 2.50 6.64
N TYR A 337 -9.12 3.68 7.01
CA TYR A 337 -9.84 4.95 6.85
C TYR A 337 -9.05 5.90 5.98
N VAL A 338 -9.75 6.53 5.04
CA VAL A 338 -9.16 7.47 4.09
C VAL A 338 -9.93 8.78 4.13
N VAL A 339 -9.25 9.87 4.48
CA VAL A 339 -9.77 11.24 4.40
C VAL A 339 -9.12 11.93 3.21
N ASP A 340 -9.92 12.51 2.34
CA ASP A 340 -9.42 13.10 1.10
C ASP A 340 -9.70 14.60 1.02
N PHE A 341 -8.63 15.40 1.02
CA PHE A 341 -8.71 16.86 0.86
C PHE A 341 -9.05 17.30 -0.57
N ALA A 342 -9.09 16.41 -1.55
CA ALA A 342 -9.62 16.74 -2.88
C ALA A 342 -11.11 17.11 -2.84
N ASP A 343 -11.85 16.65 -1.84
CA ASP A 343 -13.26 17.00 -1.63
C ASP A 343 -13.49 18.48 -1.28
N ILE A 344 -12.43 19.21 -0.92
CA ILE A 344 -12.52 20.66 -0.66
C ILE A 344 -12.96 21.42 -1.92
N GLN A 345 -12.48 20.99 -3.09
CA GLN A 345 -12.77 21.64 -4.37
C GLN A 345 -13.96 21.03 -5.12
N SER A 346 -14.39 19.85 -4.74
CA SER A 346 -15.48 19.14 -5.42
C SER A 346 -16.39 18.44 -4.43
N GLU A 347 -17.54 18.01 -4.91
CA GLU A 347 -18.44 17.17 -4.13
C GLU A 347 -17.83 15.77 -3.94
N PHE A 348 -18.07 15.18 -2.78
CA PHE A 348 -17.60 13.83 -2.43
C PHE A 348 -17.92 12.79 -3.51
N ASP A 349 -19.13 12.83 -4.07
CA ASP A 349 -19.53 11.91 -5.14
C ASP A 349 -18.77 12.13 -6.46
N LYS A 350 -18.40 13.37 -6.77
CA LYS A 350 -17.56 13.65 -7.95
C LYS A 350 -16.16 13.12 -7.77
N THR A 351 -15.59 13.26 -6.57
CA THR A 351 -14.27 12.73 -6.26
C THR A 351 -14.29 11.21 -6.23
N ASN A 352 -15.33 10.60 -5.69
CA ASN A 352 -15.51 9.14 -5.74
C ASN A 352 -15.59 8.63 -7.18
N ARG A 353 -16.34 9.30 -8.05
CA ARG A 353 -16.41 8.93 -9.47
C ARG A 353 -15.05 9.07 -10.15
N ALA A 354 -14.32 10.15 -9.88
CA ALA A 354 -12.98 10.34 -10.44
C ALA A 354 -12.01 9.22 -10.02
N TYR A 355 -12.06 8.78 -8.78
CA TYR A 355 -11.27 7.63 -8.33
C TYR A 355 -11.71 6.32 -8.99
N TRP A 356 -13.02 6.13 -9.15
CA TRP A 356 -13.54 4.94 -9.82
C TRP A 356 -13.18 4.91 -11.31
N ASP A 357 -13.28 6.04 -12.00
CA ASP A 357 -12.88 6.17 -13.40
C ASP A 357 -11.38 5.92 -13.58
N GLU A 358 -10.55 6.45 -12.67
CA GLU A 358 -9.11 6.22 -12.69
C GLU A 358 -8.78 4.73 -12.49
N LEU A 359 -9.41 4.07 -11.52
CA LEU A 359 -9.25 2.62 -11.30
C LEU A 359 -9.78 1.81 -12.49
N SER A 360 -10.89 2.22 -13.10
CA SER A 360 -11.46 1.56 -14.28
C SER A 360 -10.52 1.62 -15.47
N ASN A 361 -9.91 2.77 -15.71
CA ASN A 361 -8.93 2.97 -16.79
C ASN A 361 -7.68 2.11 -16.62
N GLU A 362 -7.24 1.90 -15.37
CA GLU A 362 -6.06 1.07 -15.05
C GLU A 362 -6.37 -0.42 -15.06
N LEU A 363 -7.53 -0.83 -14.58
CA LEU A 363 -7.88 -2.22 -14.34
C LEU A 363 -8.74 -2.84 -15.44
N GLY A 364 -9.34 -2.03 -16.31
CA GLY A 364 -10.20 -2.48 -17.40
C GLY A 364 -11.30 -3.46 -16.91
N ASP A 365 -11.43 -4.59 -17.58
CA ASP A 365 -12.46 -5.59 -17.25
C ASP A 365 -12.30 -6.24 -15.86
N GLU A 366 -11.14 -6.05 -15.22
CA GLU A 366 -10.87 -6.61 -13.88
C GLU A 366 -11.35 -5.73 -12.73
N ILE A 367 -11.89 -4.53 -13.03
CA ILE A 367 -12.37 -3.58 -12.01
C ILE A 367 -13.40 -4.18 -11.07
N GLY A 368 -14.25 -5.08 -11.54
CA GLY A 368 -15.24 -5.79 -10.72
C GLY A 368 -14.62 -6.53 -9.53
N SER A 369 -13.37 -6.98 -9.67
CA SER A 369 -12.62 -7.67 -8.61
C SER A 369 -12.11 -6.74 -7.51
N TYR A 370 -12.20 -5.42 -7.71
CA TYR A 370 -11.82 -4.37 -6.77
C TYR A 370 -13.04 -3.62 -6.20
N SER A 371 -14.25 -3.92 -6.67
CA SER A 371 -15.49 -3.22 -6.29
C SER A 371 -15.76 -3.24 -4.78
N GLN A 372 -15.27 -4.27 -4.07
CA GLN A 372 -15.44 -4.41 -2.62
C GLN A 372 -14.35 -3.73 -1.79
N LEU A 373 -13.38 -3.05 -2.41
CA LEU A 373 -12.31 -2.37 -1.69
C LEU A 373 -12.87 -1.28 -0.75
N PHE A 374 -13.79 -0.47 -1.26
CA PHE A 374 -14.51 0.52 -0.47
C PHE A 374 -15.86 0.00 0.00
N LYS A 375 -16.27 0.45 1.17
CA LYS A 375 -17.61 0.26 1.66
C LYS A 375 -18.53 1.30 1.03
N THR A 376 -19.67 0.88 0.51
CA THR A 376 -20.63 1.80 -0.12
C THR A 376 -21.46 2.55 0.93
N ALA A 377 -22.07 3.68 0.54
CA ALA A 377 -22.97 4.43 1.41
C ALA A 377 -24.16 3.58 1.86
N GLU A 378 -24.74 2.80 0.93
CA GLU A 378 -25.88 1.92 1.21
C GLU A 378 -25.51 0.82 2.23
N GLU A 379 -24.31 0.25 2.12
CA GLU A 379 -23.82 -0.74 3.10
C GLU A 379 -23.60 -0.11 4.48
N ILE A 380 -23.13 1.15 4.52
CA ILE A 380 -22.98 1.90 5.77
C ILE A 380 -24.36 2.18 6.39
N GLU A 381 -25.31 2.63 5.60
CA GLU A 381 -26.70 2.87 6.04
C GLU A 381 -27.37 1.61 6.58
N GLN A 382 -27.18 0.47 5.91
CA GLN A 382 -27.70 -0.83 6.38
C GLN A 382 -27.07 -1.24 7.71
N GLU A 383 -25.77 -1.01 7.93
CA GLU A 383 -25.14 -1.29 9.22
C GLU A 383 -25.63 -0.32 10.31
N ILE A 384 -25.85 0.94 9.99
CA ILE A 384 -26.45 1.92 10.93
C ILE A 384 -27.86 1.50 11.30
N ALA A 385 -28.66 1.05 10.34
CA ALA A 385 -29.98 0.51 10.61
C ALA A 385 -29.93 -0.70 11.56
N GLY A 386 -29.04 -1.66 11.26
CA GLY A 386 -28.82 -2.81 12.15
C GLY A 386 -28.35 -2.47 13.56
N ILE A 387 -27.53 -1.39 13.70
CA ILE A 387 -27.13 -0.87 15.02
C ILE A 387 -28.35 -0.29 15.75
N LYS A 388 -29.19 0.51 15.07
CA LYS A 388 -30.39 1.10 15.64
C LYS A 388 -31.37 0.03 16.11
N ASP A 389 -31.56 -1.03 15.31
CA ASP A 389 -32.41 -2.15 15.66
C ASP A 389 -31.90 -2.91 16.89
N ALA A 390 -30.61 -3.21 16.93
CA ALA A 390 -29.99 -3.91 18.08
C ALA A 390 -30.02 -3.07 19.38
N LEU A 391 -30.05 -1.76 19.26
CA LEU A 391 -30.10 -0.82 20.41
C LEU A 391 -31.50 -0.31 20.72
N PHE A 392 -32.54 -0.75 19.99
CA PHE A 392 -33.88 -0.20 20.09
C PHE A 392 -34.48 -0.31 21.51
N GLU A 393 -34.25 -1.44 22.16
CA GLU A 393 -34.78 -1.72 23.51
C GLU A 393 -33.91 -1.15 24.65
N PHE A 394 -32.77 -0.51 24.32
CA PHE A 394 -31.83 -0.02 25.31
C PHE A 394 -31.91 1.50 25.48
N ASP A 395 -31.78 1.97 26.75
CA ASP A 395 -31.61 3.39 27.05
C ASP A 395 -30.23 3.86 26.60
N ARG A 396 -30.18 4.74 25.60
CA ARG A 396 -28.94 5.27 25.02
C ARG A 396 -28.47 6.59 25.66
N GLU A 397 -29.29 7.18 26.48
CA GLU A 397 -29.02 8.48 27.09
C GLU A 397 -28.49 8.35 28.53
N ASN A 398 -28.85 7.26 29.21
CA ASN A 398 -28.41 6.99 30.58
C ASN A 398 -27.48 5.75 30.63
N ALA A 399 -26.20 6.00 30.88
CA ALA A 399 -25.18 4.93 30.91
C ALA A 399 -25.39 3.89 32.01
N GLU A 400 -25.98 4.29 33.19
CA GLU A 400 -26.26 3.37 34.31
C GLU A 400 -27.44 2.45 33.97
N VAL A 401 -28.49 3.02 33.39
CA VAL A 401 -29.65 2.25 32.93
C VAL A 401 -29.23 1.29 31.83
N PHE A 402 -28.46 1.74 30.83
CA PHE A 402 -27.91 0.93 29.77
C PHE A 402 -27.10 -0.25 30.32
N ARG A 403 -26.21 0.02 31.28
CA ARG A 403 -25.40 -1.04 31.91
C ARG A 403 -26.29 -2.06 32.61
N HIS A 404 -27.28 -1.61 33.38
CA HIS A 404 -28.19 -2.53 34.05
C HIS A 404 -29.01 -3.40 33.09
N GLN A 405 -29.46 -2.82 31.97
CA GLN A 405 -30.13 -3.56 30.91
C GLN A 405 -29.24 -4.66 30.29
N ILE A 406 -27.94 -4.36 30.10
CA ILE A 406 -26.98 -5.38 29.62
C ILE A 406 -26.82 -6.52 30.62
N GLU A 407 -26.72 -6.21 31.91
CA GLU A 407 -26.57 -7.20 32.99
C GLU A 407 -27.78 -8.15 33.08
N GLN A 408 -28.96 -7.74 32.60
CA GLN A 408 -30.17 -8.55 32.57
C GLN A 408 -30.31 -9.46 31.34
N ILE A 409 -29.43 -9.34 30.34
CA ILE A 409 -29.50 -10.17 29.12
C ILE A 409 -29.14 -11.62 29.47
N ALA A 410 -30.12 -12.49 29.45
CA ALA A 410 -29.91 -13.94 29.65
C ALA A 410 -29.60 -14.67 28.32
N ASP A 411 -30.08 -14.16 27.19
CA ASP A 411 -29.84 -14.77 25.87
C ASP A 411 -28.47 -14.44 25.30
N LYS A 412 -27.65 -15.46 25.14
CA LYS A 412 -26.31 -15.35 24.55
C LYS A 412 -26.33 -14.76 23.13
N LYS A 413 -27.38 -15.05 22.31
CA LYS A 413 -27.51 -14.52 20.96
C LYS A 413 -27.75 -13.02 20.97
N GLN A 414 -28.63 -12.55 21.86
CA GLN A 414 -28.89 -11.12 22.06
C GLN A 414 -27.64 -10.39 22.53
N LEU A 415 -26.89 -10.93 23.48
CA LEU A 415 -25.63 -10.35 23.95
C LEU A 415 -24.57 -10.27 22.83
N LEU A 416 -24.45 -11.29 21.98
CA LEU A 416 -23.56 -11.28 20.84
C LEU A 416 -23.98 -10.25 19.78
N ALA A 417 -25.29 -10.14 19.51
CA ALA A 417 -25.84 -9.14 18.60
C ALA A 417 -25.57 -7.72 19.07
N LEU A 418 -25.80 -7.46 20.36
CA LEU A 418 -25.49 -6.16 21.01
C LEU A 418 -24.00 -5.84 20.94
N LYS A 419 -23.13 -6.81 21.30
CA LYS A 419 -21.68 -6.64 21.20
C LYS A 419 -21.24 -6.28 19.79
N LYS A 420 -21.79 -6.98 18.78
CA LYS A 420 -21.51 -6.71 17.37
C LYS A 420 -21.98 -5.32 16.96
N ALA A 421 -23.19 -4.93 17.36
CA ALA A 421 -23.75 -3.61 17.08
C ALA A 421 -22.89 -2.48 17.68
N LEU A 422 -22.49 -2.60 18.94
CA LEU A 422 -21.62 -1.62 19.61
C LEU A 422 -20.23 -1.53 18.98
N GLN A 423 -19.66 -2.68 18.56
CA GLN A 423 -18.40 -2.70 17.85
C GLN A 423 -18.52 -2.02 16.50
N THR A 424 -19.58 -2.33 15.74
CA THR A 424 -19.84 -1.70 14.44
C THR A 424 -20.10 -0.20 14.59
N ALA A 425 -20.86 0.22 15.61
CA ALA A 425 -21.09 1.63 15.90
C ALA A 425 -19.77 2.37 16.16
N ARG A 426 -18.86 1.79 16.96
CA ARG A 426 -17.54 2.36 17.22
C ARG A 426 -16.71 2.52 15.92
N GLU A 427 -16.78 1.55 15.03
CA GLU A 427 -16.04 1.55 13.77
C GLU A 427 -16.60 2.53 12.73
N LEU A 428 -17.90 2.81 12.77
CA LEU A 428 -18.58 3.75 11.87
C LEU A 428 -18.69 5.19 12.42
N TYR A 429 -18.40 5.40 13.68
CA TYR A 429 -18.57 6.73 14.33
C TYR A 429 -17.42 7.71 14.00
N ASN A 430 -16.43 7.33 13.24
CA ASN A 430 -15.28 8.18 12.89
C ASN A 430 -15.56 9.16 11.78
#